data_921a160eb9170f0f85845f11107d63c1
#
_entry.id   921a160eb9170f0f85845f11107d63c1
#
_cell.length_a   1.000
_cell.length_b   1.000
_cell.length_c   1.000
_cell.angle_alpha   90.00
_cell.angle_beta   90.00
_cell.angle_gamma   90.00
#
_symmetry.space_group_name_H-M   'P 1'
#
loop_
_entity.id
_entity.type
_entity.pdbx_description
1 polymer ?
#
loop_
_entity_poly.entity_id
_entity_poly.type
_entity_poly.pdbx_seq_one_letter_code
_entity_poly.pdbx_strand_id
1 'polypeptide(L)'
;MRNWNRWNAEEEKLLARLVTKCSNIDEIHQEYFPYRSRQSVKGKLRLLGLTLEPQWTVEEEEILHELYSELSPKMIQSQFMPHRTLPAIHAKAQRLNLKQRHRWTKDEILYLKDNYLTETYEVIGKKLGRDEAGVRAKAQAMKLRKLESYTVNHNYFSTPNLENCYWAGFLAADGCINYSSHGYILEVGLQEQDLEHLTTLKDLLECDRQIAEMHNSNQKHQYPFGKNYTNGKAFRLRINSKQICDDLIGRFNITPNKSLTLKPPELDNEQLIKAFIIGLIDGDGGVNLFKVKGKVNSIEIDLTGTIEVLNWVKNWFDIWVPNNHYKCAKPKQSMNSKAYRYHVAGKRGIELWKILSQVNVPKLKRKWHKPLPYF
;
A
#
# COMPACT_ATOMS: atom_id res chain seq x y z
N MET A 1 -58.43 -3.00 54.34
CA MET A 1 -57.70 -3.21 53.04
C MET A 1 -56.21 -3.09 53.28
N ARG A 2 -55.43 -4.16 53.16
CA ARG A 2 -53.97 -4.10 53.26
C ARG A 2 -53.42 -3.38 52.02
N ASN A 3 -52.67 -2.29 52.29
CA ASN A 3 -52.11 -1.45 51.21
C ASN A 3 -50.90 -2.15 50.60
N TRP A 4 -51.13 -3.04 49.65
CA TRP A 4 -50.13 -3.91 49.01
C TRP A 4 -49.06 -3.15 48.21
N ASN A 5 -49.16 -1.82 48.13
CA ASN A 5 -48.25 -1.03 47.26
C ASN A 5 -47.03 -0.42 47.98
N ARG A 6 -46.98 -0.41 49.31
CA ARG A 6 -45.82 0.10 50.04
C ARG A 6 -44.96 -1.02 50.60
N TRP A 7 -43.66 -0.91 50.46
CA TRP A 7 -42.69 -1.76 51.12
C TRP A 7 -42.64 -1.41 52.62
N ASN A 8 -42.70 -2.37 53.47
CA ASN A 8 -42.58 -2.15 54.91
C ASN A 8 -41.11 -2.35 55.36
N ALA A 9 -40.79 -1.94 56.58
CA ALA A 9 -39.43 -1.98 57.12
C ALA A 9 -38.85 -3.40 57.21
N GLU A 10 -39.69 -4.43 57.50
CA GLU A 10 -39.27 -5.78 57.59
C GLU A 10 -38.92 -6.39 56.19
N GLU A 11 -39.72 -6.08 55.20
CA GLU A 11 -39.45 -6.47 53.82
C GLU A 11 -38.17 -5.80 53.31
N GLU A 12 -37.89 -4.55 53.62
CA GLU A 12 -36.66 -3.85 53.26
C GLU A 12 -35.43 -4.46 53.94
N LYS A 13 -35.55 -4.77 55.25
CA LYS A 13 -34.46 -5.48 55.96
C LYS A 13 -34.22 -6.88 55.44
N LEU A 14 -35.28 -7.64 55.11
CA LEU A 14 -35.18 -8.95 54.48
C LEU A 14 -34.51 -8.85 53.13
N LEU A 15 -34.96 -7.92 52.27
CA LEU A 15 -34.36 -7.71 50.96
C LEU A 15 -32.87 -7.35 51.03
N ALA A 16 -32.47 -6.53 52.00
CA ALA A 16 -31.07 -6.20 52.23
C ALA A 16 -30.21 -7.39 52.65
N ARG A 17 -30.78 -8.33 53.46
CA ARG A 17 -30.11 -9.57 53.82
C ARG A 17 -30.00 -10.55 52.66
N LEU A 18 -31.03 -10.63 51.80
CA LEU A 18 -31.08 -11.56 50.70
C LEU A 18 -30.06 -11.19 49.58
N VAL A 19 -29.78 -9.90 49.39
CA VAL A 19 -28.76 -9.44 48.44
C VAL A 19 -27.37 -9.99 48.73
N THR A 20 -27.07 -10.29 50.02
CA THR A 20 -25.80 -10.89 50.41
C THR A 20 -25.77 -12.42 50.27
N LYS A 21 -26.96 -13.07 50.14
CA LYS A 21 -27.11 -14.53 50.13
C LYS A 21 -27.48 -15.06 48.75
N CYS A 22 -28.29 -14.35 47.99
CA CYS A 22 -28.80 -14.75 46.69
C CYS A 22 -28.05 -14.02 45.57
N SER A 23 -27.67 -14.73 44.52
CA SER A 23 -26.98 -14.17 43.37
C SER A 23 -27.91 -13.73 42.22
N ASN A 24 -29.20 -14.12 42.32
CA ASN A 24 -30.18 -13.91 41.26
C ASN A 24 -31.47 -13.25 41.78
N ILE A 25 -31.96 -12.25 41.07
CA ILE A 25 -33.21 -11.56 41.38
C ILE A 25 -34.43 -12.47 41.26
N ASP A 26 -34.38 -13.47 40.36
CA ASP A 26 -35.49 -14.40 40.17
C ASP A 26 -35.68 -15.33 41.38
N GLU A 27 -34.58 -15.76 42.00
CA GLU A 27 -34.56 -16.48 43.25
C GLU A 27 -35.19 -15.64 44.39
N ILE A 28 -34.73 -14.43 44.58
CA ILE A 28 -35.30 -13.47 45.58
C ILE A 28 -36.80 -13.25 45.36
N HIS A 29 -37.19 -13.09 44.11
CA HIS A 29 -38.59 -12.82 43.77
C HIS A 29 -39.45 -14.08 44.01
N GLN A 30 -39.05 -15.25 43.52
CA GLN A 30 -39.88 -16.46 43.55
C GLN A 30 -39.98 -17.06 44.94
N GLU A 31 -38.90 -17.05 45.70
CA GLU A 31 -38.84 -17.71 47.02
C GLU A 31 -39.30 -16.81 48.16
N TYR A 32 -38.95 -15.53 48.12
CA TYR A 32 -39.15 -14.61 49.26
C TYR A 32 -40.21 -13.55 49.05
N PHE A 33 -40.46 -13.13 47.80
CA PHE A 33 -41.42 -12.09 47.48
C PHE A 33 -42.39 -12.49 46.34
N PRO A 34 -42.98 -13.71 46.32
CA PRO A 34 -43.82 -14.18 45.21
C PRO A 34 -45.11 -13.34 45.06
N TYR A 35 -45.50 -12.61 46.10
CA TYR A 35 -46.65 -11.71 46.10
C TYR A 35 -46.39 -10.32 45.55
N ARG A 36 -45.15 -9.99 45.20
CA ARG A 36 -44.75 -8.77 44.53
C ARG A 36 -44.34 -9.06 43.08
N SER A 37 -44.43 -8.05 42.22
CA SER A 37 -43.88 -8.23 40.89
C SER A 37 -42.35 -8.22 40.91
N ARG A 38 -41.72 -8.97 40.01
CA ARG A 38 -40.25 -8.96 39.80
C ARG A 38 -39.73 -7.53 39.62
N GLN A 39 -40.48 -6.71 38.89
CA GLN A 39 -40.14 -5.28 38.64
C GLN A 39 -40.16 -4.46 39.90
N SER A 40 -41.12 -4.74 40.85
CA SER A 40 -41.21 -4.09 42.14
C SER A 40 -40.00 -4.42 43.03
N VAL A 41 -39.56 -5.68 43.04
CA VAL A 41 -38.35 -6.11 43.76
C VAL A 41 -37.12 -5.43 43.20
N LYS A 42 -36.94 -5.44 41.87
CA LYS A 42 -35.85 -4.75 41.18
C LYS A 42 -35.84 -3.24 41.45
N GLY A 43 -37.00 -2.59 41.42
CA GLY A 43 -37.13 -1.17 41.68
C GLY A 43 -36.76 -0.83 43.13
N LYS A 44 -37.14 -1.69 44.08
CA LYS A 44 -36.82 -1.50 45.51
C LYS A 44 -35.34 -1.68 45.82
N LEU A 45 -34.71 -2.66 45.21
CA LEU A 45 -33.25 -2.85 45.29
C LEU A 45 -32.53 -1.58 44.83
N ARG A 46 -32.95 -1.01 43.69
CA ARG A 46 -32.37 0.24 43.15
C ARG A 46 -32.57 1.41 44.10
N LEU A 47 -33.76 1.55 44.68
CA LEU A 47 -34.08 2.62 45.65
C LEU A 47 -33.24 2.51 46.96
N LEU A 48 -32.94 1.31 47.39
CA LEU A 48 -32.09 1.02 48.57
C LEU A 48 -30.60 1.06 48.28
N GLY A 49 -30.20 1.33 47.00
CA GLY A 49 -28.79 1.28 46.58
C GLY A 49 -28.15 -0.09 46.63
N LEU A 50 -28.99 -1.17 46.65
CA LEU A 50 -28.55 -2.54 46.74
C LEU A 50 -28.39 -3.14 45.34
N THR A 51 -27.23 -3.66 45.05
CA THR A 51 -26.94 -4.36 43.77
C THR A 51 -26.71 -5.83 44.02
N LEU A 52 -27.44 -6.66 43.28
CA LEU A 52 -27.17 -8.11 43.19
C LEU A 52 -25.97 -8.29 42.23
N GLU A 53 -24.77 -8.19 42.75
CA GLU A 53 -23.60 -8.63 41.99
C GLU A 53 -23.34 -10.10 42.34
N PRO A 54 -23.17 -11.02 41.36
CA PRO A 54 -22.71 -12.36 41.64
C PRO A 54 -21.40 -12.29 42.45
N GLN A 55 -21.38 -12.83 43.65
CA GLN A 55 -20.15 -12.80 44.45
C GLN A 55 -19.02 -13.47 43.68
N TRP A 56 -17.83 -12.90 43.77
CA TRP A 56 -16.63 -13.47 43.23
C TRP A 56 -16.23 -14.64 44.11
N THR A 57 -15.97 -15.82 43.51
CA THR A 57 -15.49 -16.98 44.25
C THR A 57 -13.99 -16.84 44.51
N VAL A 58 -13.49 -17.62 45.46
CA VAL A 58 -12.05 -17.64 45.77
C VAL A 58 -11.25 -18.07 44.55
N GLU A 59 -11.73 -19.08 43.83
CA GLU A 59 -11.10 -19.60 42.61
C GLU A 59 -11.06 -18.53 41.49
N GLU A 60 -12.11 -17.72 41.35
CA GLU A 60 -12.10 -16.61 40.36
C GLU A 60 -11.10 -15.52 40.74
N GLU A 61 -10.94 -15.24 42.02
CA GLU A 61 -9.96 -14.30 42.53
C GLU A 61 -8.54 -14.79 42.33
N GLU A 62 -8.29 -16.07 42.59
CA GLU A 62 -7.00 -16.74 42.35
C GLU A 62 -6.63 -16.70 40.86
N ILE A 63 -7.57 -17.05 39.98
CA ILE A 63 -7.37 -16.92 38.51
C ILE A 63 -6.98 -15.52 38.13
N LEU A 64 -7.62 -14.50 38.68
CA LEU A 64 -7.24 -13.10 38.42
C LEU A 64 -5.85 -12.78 38.95
N HIS A 65 -5.50 -13.22 40.16
CA HIS A 65 -4.19 -13.01 40.75
C HIS A 65 -3.06 -13.62 39.90
N GLU A 66 -3.27 -14.84 39.42
CA GLU A 66 -2.27 -15.56 38.63
C GLU A 66 -2.17 -15.02 37.18
N LEU A 67 -3.31 -14.84 36.54
CA LEU A 67 -3.35 -14.63 35.07
C LEU A 67 -3.56 -13.20 34.61
N TYR A 68 -4.05 -12.28 35.46
CA TYR A 68 -4.38 -10.94 35.04
C TYR A 68 -3.16 -10.11 34.58
N SER A 69 -1.98 -10.44 35.10
CA SER A 69 -0.73 -9.80 34.65
C SER A 69 -0.23 -10.35 33.31
N GLU A 70 -0.60 -11.58 32.97
CA GLU A 70 -0.06 -12.34 31.83
C GLU A 70 -1.02 -12.36 30.63
N LEU A 71 -2.34 -12.49 30.89
CA LEU A 71 -3.37 -12.65 29.88
C LEU A 71 -4.24 -11.39 29.77
N SER A 72 -4.75 -11.12 28.57
CA SER A 72 -5.73 -10.04 28.39
C SER A 72 -7.06 -10.40 29.10
N PRO A 73 -7.81 -9.43 29.64
CA PRO A 73 -9.11 -9.69 30.27
C PRO A 73 -10.09 -10.42 29.35
N LYS A 74 -10.00 -10.24 28.05
CA LYS A 74 -10.80 -10.94 27.05
C LYS A 74 -10.44 -12.43 26.98
N MET A 75 -9.15 -12.78 27.10
CA MET A 75 -8.71 -14.17 27.16
C MET A 75 -9.12 -14.80 28.48
N ILE A 76 -8.97 -14.11 29.61
CA ILE A 76 -9.44 -14.57 30.91
C ILE A 76 -10.95 -14.84 30.86
N GLN A 77 -11.73 -13.95 30.29
CA GLN A 77 -13.15 -14.14 30.08
C GLN A 77 -13.44 -15.40 29.28
N SER A 78 -12.86 -15.50 28.09
CA SER A 78 -13.22 -16.57 27.14
C SER A 78 -12.79 -17.97 27.61
N GLN A 79 -11.69 -18.10 28.36
CA GLN A 79 -11.09 -19.37 28.71
C GLN A 79 -11.45 -19.80 30.13
N PHE A 80 -11.57 -18.87 31.05
CA PHE A 80 -11.69 -19.20 32.51
C PHE A 80 -12.99 -18.66 33.14
N MET A 81 -13.56 -17.57 32.62
CA MET A 81 -14.72 -16.89 33.19
C MET A 81 -15.77 -16.49 32.17
N PRO A 82 -16.28 -17.44 31.33
CA PRO A 82 -17.22 -17.08 30.24
C PRO A 82 -18.54 -16.53 30.76
N HIS A 83 -18.88 -16.76 32.02
CA HIS A 83 -20.08 -16.24 32.70
C HIS A 83 -19.92 -14.79 33.22
N ARG A 84 -18.71 -14.27 33.31
CA ARG A 84 -18.42 -12.88 33.72
C ARG A 84 -18.34 -11.95 32.55
N THR A 85 -18.80 -10.70 32.76
CA THR A 85 -18.63 -9.67 31.72
C THR A 85 -17.24 -9.02 31.80
N LEU A 86 -16.71 -8.54 30.67
CA LEU A 86 -15.42 -7.82 30.66
C LEU A 86 -15.36 -6.64 31.64
N PRO A 87 -16.41 -5.78 31.76
CA PRO A 87 -16.42 -4.72 32.75
C PRO A 87 -16.32 -5.24 34.20
N ALA A 88 -16.97 -6.39 34.50
CA ALA A 88 -16.89 -6.99 35.83
C ALA A 88 -15.48 -7.48 36.16
N ILE A 89 -14.81 -8.12 35.19
CA ILE A 89 -13.42 -8.58 35.33
C ILE A 89 -12.48 -7.39 35.56
N HIS A 90 -12.62 -6.32 34.78
CA HIS A 90 -11.82 -5.10 34.96
C HIS A 90 -12.05 -4.45 36.32
N ALA A 91 -13.31 -4.30 36.75
CA ALA A 91 -13.66 -3.70 38.04
C ALA A 91 -13.09 -4.54 39.22
N LYS A 92 -13.17 -5.87 39.11
CA LYS A 92 -12.63 -6.75 40.14
C LYS A 92 -11.11 -6.69 40.21
N ALA A 93 -10.44 -6.76 39.09
CA ALA A 93 -8.98 -6.63 39.00
C ALA A 93 -8.51 -5.27 39.57
N GLN A 94 -9.24 -4.18 39.31
CA GLN A 94 -8.96 -2.88 39.88
C GLN A 94 -9.12 -2.87 41.41
N ARG A 95 -10.17 -3.49 41.94
CA ARG A 95 -10.37 -3.65 43.41
C ARG A 95 -9.27 -4.47 44.07
N LEU A 96 -8.73 -5.47 43.35
CA LEU A 96 -7.59 -6.28 43.76
C LEU A 96 -6.23 -5.65 43.51
N ASN A 97 -6.17 -4.39 43.00
CA ASN A 97 -4.95 -3.69 42.64
C ASN A 97 -4.08 -4.44 41.61
N LEU A 98 -4.68 -5.28 40.78
CA LEU A 98 -3.96 -6.03 39.75
C LEU A 98 -3.66 -5.14 38.56
N LYS A 99 -2.43 -5.15 38.11
CA LYS A 99 -1.96 -4.39 36.94
C LYS A 99 -1.66 -5.32 35.79
N GLN A 100 -2.17 -4.98 34.59
CA GLN A 100 -1.79 -5.72 33.39
C GLN A 100 -0.34 -5.42 33.00
N ARG A 101 0.36 -6.43 32.52
CA ARG A 101 1.65 -6.27 31.87
C ARG A 101 1.46 -5.66 30.50
N HIS A 102 1.42 -4.33 30.40
CA HIS A 102 1.34 -3.62 29.13
C HIS A 102 2.68 -3.57 28.38
N ARG A 103 3.80 -3.89 29.05
CA ARG A 103 5.11 -3.85 28.43
C ARG A 103 5.39 -5.13 27.64
N TRP A 104 5.77 -4.95 26.37
CA TRP A 104 6.31 -6.03 25.56
C TRP A 104 7.68 -6.45 26.09
N THR A 105 7.86 -7.75 26.33
CA THR A 105 9.16 -8.31 26.71
C THR A 105 10.10 -8.33 25.50
N LYS A 106 11.39 -8.50 25.75
CA LYS A 106 12.39 -8.62 24.67
C LYS A 106 12.10 -9.83 23.77
N ASP A 107 11.70 -10.95 24.38
CA ASP A 107 11.42 -12.20 23.66
C ASP A 107 10.16 -12.11 22.81
N GLU A 108 9.10 -11.48 23.31
CA GLU A 108 7.90 -11.20 22.52
C GLU A 108 8.18 -10.28 21.34
N ILE A 109 9.03 -9.26 21.54
CA ILE A 109 9.46 -8.35 20.48
C ILE A 109 10.28 -9.09 19.44
N LEU A 110 11.18 -9.97 19.86
CA LEU A 110 11.99 -10.79 18.96
C LEU A 110 11.10 -11.74 18.18
N TYR A 111 10.21 -12.48 18.88
CA TYR A 111 9.26 -13.38 18.23
C TYR A 111 8.40 -12.67 17.19
N LEU A 112 7.87 -11.47 17.51
CA LEU A 112 7.12 -10.64 16.56
C LEU A 112 7.97 -10.27 15.34
N LYS A 113 9.24 -9.87 15.54
CA LYS A 113 10.16 -9.51 14.45
C LYS A 113 10.45 -10.67 13.51
N ASP A 114 10.62 -11.87 14.05
CA ASP A 114 11.01 -13.03 13.27
C ASP A 114 9.82 -13.61 12.48
N ASN A 115 8.61 -13.44 12.99
CA ASN A 115 7.43 -14.13 12.47
C ASN A 115 6.39 -13.20 11.78
N TYR A 116 6.54 -11.85 11.86
CA TYR A 116 5.51 -10.93 11.33
C TYR A 116 5.29 -11.03 9.81
N LEU A 117 6.26 -11.55 9.05
CA LEU A 117 6.12 -11.75 7.61
C LEU A 117 5.39 -13.05 7.27
N THR A 118 5.60 -14.10 8.06
CA THR A 118 5.16 -15.48 7.77
C THR A 118 3.86 -15.84 8.46
N GLU A 119 3.58 -15.29 9.65
CA GLU A 119 2.39 -15.61 10.45
C GLU A 119 1.38 -14.45 10.47
N THR A 120 0.10 -14.76 10.64
CA THR A 120 -0.93 -13.73 10.87
C THR A 120 -0.77 -13.10 12.25
N TYR A 121 -1.18 -11.85 12.42
CA TYR A 121 -1.15 -11.21 13.75
C TYR A 121 -2.04 -11.94 14.78
N GLU A 122 -3.09 -12.60 14.31
CA GLU A 122 -3.92 -13.48 15.14
C GLU A 122 -3.14 -14.68 15.66
N VAL A 123 -2.37 -15.37 14.79
CA VAL A 123 -1.53 -16.52 15.16
C VAL A 123 -0.42 -16.09 16.11
N ILE A 124 0.27 -14.99 15.82
CA ILE A 124 1.29 -14.42 16.69
C ILE A 124 0.68 -14.06 18.05
N GLY A 125 -0.52 -13.44 18.04
CA GLY A 125 -1.23 -13.10 19.27
C GLY A 125 -1.56 -14.31 20.12
N LYS A 126 -2.09 -15.39 19.52
CA LYS A 126 -2.36 -16.64 20.21
C LYS A 126 -1.11 -17.23 20.88
N LYS A 127 0.04 -17.21 20.18
CA LYS A 127 1.32 -17.72 20.73
C LYS A 127 1.89 -16.84 21.85
N LEU A 128 1.69 -15.52 21.77
CA LEU A 128 2.19 -14.57 22.76
C LEU A 128 1.20 -14.27 23.89
N GLY A 129 0.02 -14.87 23.87
CA GLY A 129 -1.05 -14.56 24.84
C GLY A 129 -1.58 -13.13 24.72
N ARG A 130 -1.51 -12.54 23.51
CA ARG A 130 -1.94 -11.15 23.21
C ARG A 130 -3.07 -11.17 22.20
N ASP A 131 -3.89 -10.12 22.22
CA ASP A 131 -4.90 -9.92 21.19
C ASP A 131 -4.26 -9.45 19.86
N GLU A 132 -4.95 -9.71 18.75
CA GLU A 132 -4.49 -9.32 17.43
C GLU A 132 -4.26 -7.81 17.32
N ALA A 133 -5.15 -7.01 17.94
CA ALA A 133 -5.05 -5.55 17.90
C ALA A 133 -3.79 -5.04 18.60
N GLY A 134 -3.42 -5.64 19.75
CA GLY A 134 -2.19 -5.34 20.47
C GLY A 134 -0.93 -5.72 19.68
N VAL A 135 -0.94 -6.89 19.01
CA VAL A 135 0.16 -7.31 18.12
C VAL A 135 0.29 -6.37 16.93
N ARG A 136 -0.81 -6.02 16.29
CA ARG A 136 -0.86 -5.07 15.16
C ARG A 136 -0.33 -3.70 15.55
N ALA A 137 -0.80 -3.16 16.69
CA ALA A 137 -0.33 -1.87 17.20
C ALA A 137 1.17 -1.88 17.51
N LYS A 138 1.68 -2.98 18.09
CA LYS A 138 3.11 -3.14 18.36
C LYS A 138 3.94 -3.22 17.08
N ALA A 139 3.51 -4.03 16.11
CA ALA A 139 4.16 -4.13 14.81
C ALA A 139 4.21 -2.75 14.11
N GLN A 140 3.10 -2.00 14.16
CA GLN A 140 3.02 -0.64 13.62
C GLN A 140 3.97 0.34 14.32
N ALA A 141 4.02 0.32 15.67
CA ALA A 141 4.93 1.15 16.46
C ALA A 141 6.40 0.82 16.17
N MET A 142 6.71 -0.45 15.84
CA MET A 142 8.03 -0.91 15.42
C MET A 142 8.28 -0.72 13.92
N LYS A 143 7.33 -0.12 13.17
CA LYS A 143 7.36 0.05 11.71
C LYS A 143 7.50 -1.27 10.94
N LEU A 144 7.08 -2.38 11.54
CA LEU A 144 7.00 -3.67 10.86
C LEU A 144 5.77 -3.65 9.96
N ARG A 145 5.98 -3.69 8.65
CA ARG A 145 4.90 -3.76 7.67
C ARG A 145 4.88 -5.15 7.06
N LYS A 146 3.76 -5.86 7.14
CA LYS A 146 3.54 -7.00 6.26
C LYS A 146 3.62 -6.50 4.83
N LEU A 147 4.52 -7.07 4.06
CA LEU A 147 4.43 -6.96 2.61
C LEU A 147 3.11 -7.67 2.24
N GLU A 148 2.20 -6.97 1.58
CA GLU A 148 1.07 -7.63 0.95
C GLU A 148 1.65 -8.77 0.10
N SER A 149 1.25 -10.00 0.38
CA SER A 149 1.65 -11.14 -0.44
C SER A 149 0.94 -11.01 -1.77
N TYR A 150 1.67 -10.78 -2.81
CA TYR A 150 1.20 -10.78 -4.19
C TYR A 150 2.22 -11.55 -5.03
N THR A 151 1.75 -12.14 -6.10
CA THR A 151 2.60 -12.81 -7.07
C THR A 151 3.29 -11.80 -7.97
N VAL A 152 4.53 -12.07 -8.37
CA VAL A 152 5.24 -11.33 -9.40
C VAL A 152 6.35 -12.20 -9.98
N ASN A 153 6.57 -12.12 -11.27
CA ASN A 153 7.70 -12.76 -11.93
C ASN A 153 8.99 -11.96 -11.65
N HIS A 154 9.70 -12.36 -10.60
CA HIS A 154 10.92 -11.70 -10.17
C HIS A 154 12.05 -11.73 -11.22
N ASN A 155 12.02 -12.69 -12.15
CA ASN A 155 13.05 -12.89 -13.16
C ASN A 155 12.74 -12.22 -14.51
N TYR A 156 11.67 -11.42 -14.60
CA TYR A 156 11.22 -10.82 -15.86
C TYR A 156 12.33 -10.04 -16.60
N PHE A 157 13.22 -9.35 -15.88
CA PHE A 157 14.33 -8.58 -16.47
C PHE A 157 15.68 -9.34 -16.46
N SER A 158 15.73 -10.59 -16.00
CA SER A 158 17.00 -11.32 -15.84
C SER A 158 17.65 -11.69 -17.16
N THR A 159 16.87 -11.92 -18.22
CA THR A 159 17.37 -12.17 -19.57
C THR A 159 16.78 -11.16 -20.54
N PRO A 160 17.60 -10.28 -21.17
CA PRO A 160 17.11 -9.27 -22.11
C PRO A 160 16.41 -9.90 -23.33
N ASN A 161 15.21 -9.36 -23.63
CA ASN A 161 14.45 -9.64 -24.84
C ASN A 161 13.78 -8.35 -25.35
N LEU A 162 13.10 -8.39 -26.49
CA LEU A 162 12.47 -7.19 -27.08
C LEU A 162 11.50 -6.50 -26.12
N GLU A 163 10.66 -7.28 -25.47
CA GLU A 163 9.60 -6.78 -24.63
C GLU A 163 10.13 -6.15 -23.34
N ASN A 164 10.99 -6.86 -22.59
CA ASN A 164 11.52 -6.32 -21.35
C ASN A 164 12.55 -5.20 -21.58
N CYS A 165 13.27 -5.18 -22.70
CA CYS A 165 14.10 -4.02 -23.07
C CYS A 165 13.26 -2.78 -23.37
N TYR A 166 12.10 -2.91 -24.03
CA TYR A 166 11.16 -1.83 -24.17
C TYR A 166 10.71 -1.30 -22.80
N TRP A 167 10.27 -2.20 -21.90
CA TRP A 167 9.83 -1.79 -20.57
C TRP A 167 10.97 -1.21 -19.73
N ALA A 168 12.19 -1.72 -19.87
CA ALA A 168 13.35 -1.10 -19.22
C ALA A 168 13.58 0.34 -19.70
N GLY A 169 13.46 0.60 -21.01
CA GLY A 169 13.52 1.94 -21.56
C GLY A 169 12.41 2.86 -21.03
N PHE A 170 11.17 2.36 -20.95
CA PHE A 170 10.05 3.07 -20.37
C PHE A 170 10.27 3.37 -18.88
N LEU A 171 10.76 2.39 -18.12
CA LEU A 171 11.11 2.54 -16.71
C LEU A 171 12.31 3.46 -16.49
N ALA A 172 13.23 3.53 -17.45
CA ALA A 172 14.33 4.50 -17.42
C ALA A 172 13.83 5.95 -17.50
N ALA A 173 12.69 6.18 -18.13
CA ALA A 173 11.99 7.46 -18.15
C ALA A 173 11.10 7.62 -16.89
N ASP A 174 9.96 6.93 -16.86
CA ASP A 174 8.86 7.13 -15.91
C ASP A 174 8.94 6.27 -14.64
N GLY A 175 9.83 5.28 -14.57
CA GLY A 175 9.99 4.42 -13.40
C GLY A 175 10.84 5.06 -12.29
N CYS A 176 10.66 4.62 -11.07
CA CYS A 176 11.47 5.00 -9.93
C CYS A 176 11.84 3.78 -9.10
N ILE A 177 13.13 3.64 -8.79
CA ILE A 177 13.62 2.64 -7.83
C ILE A 177 13.89 3.35 -6.50
N ASN A 178 13.22 2.90 -5.44
CA ASN A 178 13.36 3.42 -4.10
C ASN A 178 13.93 2.35 -3.17
N TYR A 179 14.77 2.80 -2.22
CA TYR A 179 15.19 1.99 -1.08
C TYR A 179 14.24 2.24 0.09
N SER A 180 13.82 1.16 0.73
CA SER A 180 13.15 1.23 2.02
C SER A 180 13.87 0.33 3.03
N SER A 181 13.52 0.46 4.29
CA SER A 181 13.98 -0.47 5.34
C SER A 181 13.57 -1.94 5.07
N HIS A 182 12.74 -2.18 4.07
CA HIS A 182 12.17 -3.47 3.69
C HIS A 182 12.63 -3.95 2.30
N GLY A 183 13.66 -3.32 1.72
CA GLY A 183 14.21 -3.68 0.42
C GLY A 183 13.92 -2.69 -0.69
N TYR A 184 14.12 -3.15 -1.92
CA TYR A 184 13.98 -2.36 -3.14
C TYR A 184 12.52 -2.33 -3.61
N ILE A 185 12.09 -1.18 -4.04
CA ILE A 185 10.74 -0.96 -4.58
C ILE A 185 10.88 -0.32 -5.96
N LEU A 186 10.34 -0.99 -6.98
CA LEU A 186 10.05 -0.39 -8.28
C LEU A 186 8.68 0.28 -8.22
N GLU A 187 8.60 1.55 -8.61
CA GLU A 187 7.36 2.31 -8.66
C GLU A 187 7.20 2.96 -10.04
N VAL A 188 6.00 2.86 -10.62
CA VAL A 188 5.62 3.47 -11.89
C VAL A 188 4.28 4.17 -11.72
N GLY A 189 4.22 5.44 -12.07
CA GLY A 189 3.00 6.24 -12.02
C GLY A 189 2.64 6.79 -13.39
N LEU A 190 1.40 6.58 -13.86
CA LEU A 190 0.91 7.06 -15.15
C LEU A 190 -0.44 7.77 -15.00
N GLN A 191 -0.73 8.65 -15.96
CA GLN A 191 -2.03 9.30 -16.07
C GLN A 191 -3.09 8.30 -16.55
N GLU A 192 -4.37 8.59 -16.28
CA GLU A 192 -5.51 7.75 -16.64
C GLU A 192 -5.52 7.33 -18.11
N GLN A 193 -5.13 8.22 -19.02
CA GLN A 193 -5.05 7.91 -20.46
C GLN A 193 -4.07 6.78 -20.83
N ASP A 194 -3.10 6.50 -19.96
CA ASP A 194 -2.07 5.47 -20.15
C ASP A 194 -2.24 4.29 -19.16
N LEU A 195 -3.41 4.18 -18.49
CA LEU A 195 -3.71 3.10 -17.54
C LEU A 195 -3.63 1.71 -18.20
N GLU A 196 -4.12 1.58 -19.45
CA GLU A 196 -4.02 0.32 -20.21
C GLU A 196 -2.55 -0.12 -20.35
N HIS A 197 -1.65 0.83 -20.55
CA HIS A 197 -0.22 0.56 -20.65
C HIS A 197 0.39 0.08 -19.31
N LEU A 198 -0.02 0.69 -18.20
CA LEU A 198 0.39 0.25 -16.87
C LEU A 198 -0.16 -1.16 -16.53
N THR A 199 -1.38 -1.45 -16.98
CA THR A 199 -2.00 -2.78 -16.84
C THR A 199 -1.20 -3.83 -17.65
N THR A 200 -0.82 -3.51 -18.87
CA THR A 200 0.05 -4.37 -19.70
C THR A 200 1.35 -4.72 -18.99
N LEU A 201 2.04 -3.74 -18.39
CA LEU A 201 3.25 -4.01 -17.61
C LEU A 201 2.97 -4.94 -16.43
N LYS A 202 1.88 -4.70 -15.70
CA LYS A 202 1.45 -5.52 -14.57
C LYS A 202 1.22 -6.98 -14.98
N ASP A 203 0.51 -7.20 -16.10
CA ASP A 203 0.18 -8.53 -16.60
C ASP A 203 1.42 -9.30 -17.08
N LEU A 204 2.34 -8.62 -17.77
CA LEU A 204 3.63 -9.18 -18.20
C LEU A 204 4.55 -9.56 -17.04
N LEU A 205 4.47 -8.81 -15.95
CA LEU A 205 5.14 -9.15 -14.70
C LEU A 205 4.42 -10.26 -13.90
N GLU A 206 3.32 -10.82 -14.43
CA GLU A 206 2.48 -11.82 -13.73
C GLU A 206 2.11 -11.34 -12.32
N CYS A 207 1.85 -10.03 -12.18
CA CYS A 207 1.65 -9.40 -10.89
C CYS A 207 0.17 -9.30 -10.56
N ASP A 208 -0.28 -9.89 -9.46
CA ASP A 208 -1.67 -9.82 -9.02
C ASP A 208 -1.96 -8.59 -8.12
N ARG A 209 -0.93 -7.79 -7.81
CA ARG A 209 -1.10 -6.56 -7.04
C ARG A 209 -2.01 -5.57 -7.76
N GLN A 210 -2.89 -4.92 -7.00
CA GLN A 210 -3.78 -3.90 -7.55
C GLN A 210 -3.02 -2.61 -7.90
N ILE A 211 -3.36 -2.03 -9.05
CA ILE A 211 -2.93 -0.68 -9.43
C ILE A 211 -3.72 0.30 -8.57
N ALA A 212 -3.02 1.14 -7.82
CA ALA A 212 -3.64 2.11 -6.92
C ALA A 212 -3.91 3.44 -7.62
N GLU A 213 -5.12 4.00 -7.47
CA GLU A 213 -5.40 5.39 -7.84
C GLU A 213 -4.63 6.32 -6.90
N MET A 214 -3.89 7.26 -7.46
CA MET A 214 -3.19 8.29 -6.70
C MET A 214 -4.16 9.43 -6.42
N HIS A 215 -4.49 9.63 -5.13
CA HIS A 215 -5.23 10.82 -4.74
C HIS A 215 -4.31 12.03 -4.85
N ASN A 216 -4.34 12.68 -6.01
CA ASN A 216 -3.76 14.01 -6.11
C ASN A 216 -4.61 14.92 -5.21
N SER A 217 -4.02 15.43 -4.14
CA SER A 217 -4.62 16.56 -3.43
C SER A 217 -4.94 17.62 -4.50
N ASN A 218 -6.19 18.07 -4.53
CA ASN A 218 -6.70 19.10 -5.45
C ASN A 218 -5.97 20.44 -5.25
N GLN A 219 -4.65 20.47 -5.35
CA GLN A 219 -3.87 21.70 -5.43
C GLN A 219 -4.01 22.21 -6.86
N LYS A 220 -4.93 23.18 -7.02
CA LYS A 220 -4.96 24.03 -8.19
C LYS A 220 -3.63 24.78 -8.25
N HIS A 221 -2.67 24.28 -9.05
CA HIS A 221 -1.49 25.05 -9.37
C HIS A 221 -1.92 26.21 -10.27
N GLN A 222 -2.05 27.40 -9.68
CA GLN A 222 -2.18 28.63 -10.43
C GLN A 222 -0.81 28.97 -11.06
N TYR A 223 -0.67 28.70 -12.33
CA TYR A 223 0.43 29.25 -13.11
C TYR A 223 0.14 30.73 -13.43
N PRO A 224 1.19 31.59 -13.56
CA PRO A 224 1.04 33.03 -13.76
C PRO A 224 0.25 33.44 -14.99
N PHE A 225 -0.14 32.54 -15.89
CA PHE A 225 -0.84 32.79 -17.15
C PHE A 225 -2.26 32.22 -17.23
N GLY A 226 -2.93 32.01 -16.10
CA GLY A 226 -4.39 31.89 -16.04
C GLY A 226 -5.01 30.60 -16.60
N LYS A 227 -4.26 29.52 -16.93
CA LYS A 227 -4.81 28.22 -17.28
C LYS A 227 -4.82 27.30 -16.03
N ASN A 228 -6.01 27.10 -15.47
CA ASN A 228 -6.23 26.08 -14.44
C ASN A 228 -6.18 24.69 -15.10
N TYR A 229 -5.11 23.94 -14.90
CA TYR A 229 -5.09 22.52 -15.19
C TYR A 229 -5.60 21.78 -13.96
N THR A 230 -6.75 21.13 -14.07
CA THR A 230 -7.12 20.06 -13.16
C THR A 230 -6.24 18.86 -13.50
N ASN A 231 -5.36 18.48 -12.59
CA ASN A 231 -4.62 17.24 -12.76
C ASN A 231 -5.62 16.08 -12.87
N GLY A 232 -5.60 15.39 -14.01
CA GLY A 232 -6.40 14.18 -14.21
C GLY A 232 -6.02 13.10 -13.19
N LYS A 233 -6.83 12.06 -13.10
CA LYS A 233 -6.52 10.89 -12.28
C LYS A 233 -5.19 10.28 -12.71
N ALA A 234 -4.38 9.89 -11.73
CA ALA A 234 -3.14 9.17 -11.94
C ALA A 234 -3.18 7.83 -11.20
N PHE A 235 -2.50 6.85 -11.74
CA PHE A 235 -2.48 5.48 -11.26
C PHE A 235 -1.05 5.03 -11.02
N ARG A 236 -0.83 4.17 -10.03
CA ARG A 236 0.49 3.74 -9.62
C ARG A 236 0.55 2.24 -9.39
N LEU A 237 1.58 1.61 -9.96
CA LEU A 237 1.99 0.24 -9.66
C LEU A 237 3.27 0.29 -8.81
N ARG A 238 3.28 -0.47 -7.70
CA ARG A 238 4.46 -0.61 -6.82
C ARG A 238 4.80 -2.09 -6.69
N ILE A 239 6.05 -2.42 -6.94
CA ILE A 239 6.55 -3.79 -6.91
C ILE A 239 7.74 -3.87 -5.98
N ASN A 240 7.62 -4.70 -4.94
CA ASN A 240 8.72 -5.00 -4.03
C ASN A 240 9.44 -6.24 -4.55
N SER A 241 10.53 -6.05 -5.25
CA SER A 241 11.37 -7.13 -5.76
C SER A 241 12.82 -6.68 -5.82
N LYS A 242 13.64 -7.31 -5.01
CA LYS A 242 15.09 -7.06 -5.05
C LYS A 242 15.66 -7.48 -6.41
N GLN A 243 15.27 -8.66 -6.91
CA GLN A 243 15.78 -9.19 -8.18
C GLN A 243 15.45 -8.27 -9.36
N ILE A 244 14.18 -7.83 -9.52
CA ILE A 244 13.80 -6.89 -10.57
C ILE A 244 14.64 -5.61 -10.50
N CYS A 245 14.81 -5.05 -9.30
CA CYS A 245 15.58 -3.82 -9.15
C CYS A 245 17.08 -4.03 -9.43
N ASP A 246 17.65 -5.14 -8.96
CA ASP A 246 19.06 -5.49 -9.23
C ASP A 246 19.30 -5.68 -10.74
N ASP A 247 18.40 -6.35 -11.46
CA ASP A 247 18.48 -6.52 -12.91
C ASP A 247 18.38 -5.19 -13.65
N LEU A 248 17.43 -4.32 -13.25
CA LEU A 248 17.28 -2.98 -13.83
C LEU A 248 18.51 -2.10 -13.57
N ILE A 249 19.10 -2.19 -12.39
CA ILE A 249 20.33 -1.46 -12.03
C ILE A 249 21.51 -2.01 -12.81
N GLY A 250 21.75 -3.32 -12.76
CA GLY A 250 22.95 -3.94 -13.30
C GLY A 250 23.01 -3.99 -14.82
N ARG A 251 21.88 -4.22 -15.52
CA ARG A 251 21.82 -4.37 -16.98
C ARG A 251 21.44 -3.10 -17.72
N PHE A 252 20.55 -2.29 -17.11
CA PHE A 252 19.98 -1.14 -17.80
C PHE A 252 20.40 0.19 -17.18
N ASN A 253 21.27 0.19 -16.18
CA ASN A 253 21.77 1.37 -15.46
C ASN A 253 20.65 2.24 -14.84
N ILE A 254 19.48 1.63 -14.52
CA ILE A 254 18.34 2.33 -13.92
C ILE A 254 18.52 2.37 -12.41
N THR A 255 19.30 3.32 -11.94
CA THR A 255 19.63 3.48 -10.52
C THR A 255 18.58 4.32 -9.77
N PRO A 256 18.52 4.24 -8.43
CA PRO A 256 17.78 5.22 -7.63
C PRO A 256 18.21 6.67 -7.94
N ASN A 257 17.24 7.57 -7.95
CA ASN A 257 17.46 9.01 -8.26
C ASN A 257 18.08 9.27 -9.66
N LYS A 258 17.78 8.41 -10.63
CA LYS A 258 18.39 8.39 -11.97
C LYS A 258 18.17 9.63 -12.84
N SER A 259 17.24 10.54 -12.51
CA SER A 259 16.81 11.65 -13.40
C SER A 259 17.94 12.51 -13.97
N LEU A 260 19.06 12.63 -13.25
CA LEU A 260 20.23 13.39 -13.70
C LEU A 260 21.50 12.53 -13.86
N THR A 261 21.42 11.23 -13.59
CA THR A 261 22.58 10.32 -13.55
C THR A 261 22.38 9.07 -14.42
N LEU A 262 21.26 8.97 -15.13
CA LEU A 262 20.98 7.83 -16.00
C LEU A 262 22.08 7.68 -17.06
N LYS A 263 22.58 6.45 -17.19
CA LYS A 263 23.57 6.06 -18.21
C LYS A 263 22.93 5.14 -19.26
N PRO A 264 23.53 5.03 -20.45
CA PRO A 264 23.08 4.06 -21.45
C PRO A 264 23.07 2.63 -20.87
N PRO A 265 22.14 1.76 -21.32
CA PRO A 265 22.12 0.36 -20.94
C PRO A 265 23.29 -0.41 -21.55
N GLU A 266 23.63 -1.55 -20.92
CA GLU A 266 24.61 -2.50 -21.46
C GLU A 266 23.91 -3.51 -22.38
N LEU A 267 23.65 -3.08 -23.61
CA LEU A 267 23.02 -3.88 -24.67
C LEU A 267 23.91 -3.91 -25.91
N ASP A 268 24.11 -5.08 -26.48
CA ASP A 268 24.91 -5.33 -27.67
C ASP A 268 24.09 -5.68 -28.91
N ASN A 269 22.81 -6.04 -28.73
CA ASN A 269 21.91 -6.39 -29.83
C ASN A 269 21.12 -5.18 -30.30
N GLU A 270 21.22 -4.86 -31.61
CA GLU A 270 20.55 -3.70 -32.22
C GLU A 270 19.02 -3.69 -32.05
N GLN A 271 18.36 -4.85 -32.12
CA GLN A 271 16.91 -4.92 -31.94
C GLN A 271 16.50 -4.62 -30.50
N LEU A 272 17.29 -5.10 -29.53
CA LEU A 272 17.08 -4.78 -28.10
C LEU A 272 17.30 -3.28 -27.81
N ILE A 273 18.30 -2.70 -28.47
CA ILE A 273 18.59 -1.26 -28.39
C ILE A 273 17.43 -0.44 -28.96
N LYS A 274 16.88 -0.83 -30.12
CA LYS A 274 15.69 -0.20 -30.70
C LYS A 274 14.50 -0.27 -29.73
N ALA A 275 14.27 -1.44 -29.13
CA ALA A 275 13.23 -1.64 -28.16
C ALA A 275 13.37 -0.69 -26.94
N PHE A 276 14.58 -0.60 -26.37
CA PHE A 276 14.88 0.28 -25.25
C PHE A 276 14.67 1.77 -25.62
N ILE A 277 15.14 2.19 -26.79
CA ILE A 277 14.96 3.58 -27.27
C ILE A 277 13.47 3.91 -27.48
N ILE A 278 12.68 2.97 -28.00
CA ILE A 278 11.22 3.14 -28.13
C ILE A 278 10.59 3.37 -26.73
N GLY A 279 10.99 2.58 -25.73
CA GLY A 279 10.53 2.78 -24.36
C GLY A 279 10.89 4.14 -23.78
N LEU A 280 12.12 4.62 -24.02
CA LEU A 280 12.55 5.98 -23.62
C LEU A 280 11.68 7.06 -24.29
N ILE A 281 11.37 6.90 -25.59
CA ILE A 281 10.51 7.84 -26.33
C ILE A 281 9.09 7.82 -25.76
N ASP A 282 8.60 6.67 -25.36
CA ASP A 282 7.26 6.53 -24.78
C ASP A 282 7.14 7.17 -23.38
N GLY A 283 8.19 7.14 -22.57
CA GLY A 283 8.22 7.87 -21.32
C GLY A 283 8.49 9.36 -21.53
N ASP A 284 9.75 9.74 -21.66
CA ASP A 284 10.25 11.13 -21.64
C ASP A 284 10.35 11.80 -23.02
N GLY A 285 9.78 11.20 -24.06
CA GLY A 285 9.85 11.74 -25.42
C GLY A 285 8.51 11.97 -26.10
N GLY A 286 8.57 12.24 -27.39
CA GLY A 286 7.42 12.48 -28.24
C GLY A 286 7.63 12.04 -29.67
N VAL A 287 6.49 11.74 -30.34
CA VAL A 287 6.41 11.57 -31.81
C VAL A 287 5.36 12.53 -32.33
N ASN A 288 5.81 13.58 -32.97
CA ASN A 288 4.98 14.70 -33.45
C ASN A 288 4.92 14.71 -34.96
N LEU A 289 3.71 14.89 -35.50
CA LEU A 289 3.42 14.85 -36.91
C LEU A 289 3.18 16.27 -37.43
N PHE A 290 3.92 16.68 -38.46
CA PHE A 290 3.72 17.95 -39.12
C PHE A 290 3.22 17.74 -40.54
N LYS A 291 2.19 18.50 -40.90
CA LYS A 291 1.54 18.47 -42.23
C LYS A 291 1.64 19.80 -42.92
N VAL A 292 1.86 19.77 -44.23
CA VAL A 292 1.76 20.90 -45.12
C VAL A 292 0.75 20.56 -46.22
N LYS A 293 -0.27 21.38 -46.39
CA LYS A 293 -1.36 21.14 -47.36
C LYS A 293 -1.96 19.73 -47.27
N GLY A 294 -2.16 19.25 -46.04
CA GLY A 294 -2.74 17.91 -45.75
C GLY A 294 -1.80 16.69 -45.88
N LYS A 295 -0.60 16.90 -46.45
CA LYS A 295 0.40 15.83 -46.59
C LYS A 295 1.42 15.88 -45.46
N VAL A 296 1.82 14.70 -44.92
CA VAL A 296 2.90 14.60 -43.95
C VAL A 296 4.22 14.95 -44.62
N ASN A 297 4.88 15.98 -44.13
CA ASN A 297 6.19 16.40 -44.62
C ASN A 297 7.29 16.28 -43.59
N SER A 298 6.93 16.05 -42.31
CA SER A 298 7.89 15.91 -41.24
C SER A 298 7.29 15.07 -40.08
N ILE A 299 8.11 14.20 -39.53
CA ILE A 299 7.92 13.62 -38.19
C ILE A 299 9.06 14.15 -37.32
N GLU A 300 8.72 14.63 -36.14
CA GLU A 300 9.70 14.96 -35.10
C GLU A 300 9.66 13.86 -34.02
N ILE A 301 10.81 13.28 -33.74
CA ILE A 301 11.06 12.41 -32.59
C ILE A 301 11.90 13.23 -31.63
N ASP A 302 11.41 13.43 -30.40
CA ASP A 302 12.12 14.17 -29.37
C ASP A 302 12.27 13.32 -28.09
N LEU A 303 13.31 13.62 -27.31
CA LEU A 303 13.70 12.97 -26.08
C LEU A 303 14.27 13.97 -25.10
N THR A 304 13.94 13.79 -23.82
CA THR A 304 14.55 14.52 -22.70
C THR A 304 15.31 13.51 -21.82
N GLY A 305 16.46 13.91 -21.29
CA GLY A 305 17.25 12.99 -20.45
C GLY A 305 18.64 13.54 -20.12
N THR A 306 19.53 12.66 -19.69
CA THR A 306 20.94 12.99 -19.44
C THR A 306 21.70 13.15 -20.75
N ILE A 307 22.79 13.91 -20.72
CA ILE A 307 23.61 14.13 -21.92
C ILE A 307 24.21 12.83 -22.46
N GLU A 308 24.56 11.88 -21.55
CA GLU A 308 25.15 10.60 -21.90
C GLU A 308 24.15 9.72 -22.68
N VAL A 309 22.92 9.57 -22.15
CA VAL A 309 21.86 8.80 -22.82
C VAL A 309 21.48 9.43 -24.15
N LEU A 310 21.34 10.75 -24.22
CA LEU A 310 20.95 11.40 -25.47
C LEU A 310 22.04 11.37 -26.54
N ASN A 311 23.32 11.41 -26.17
CA ASN A 311 24.43 11.20 -27.10
C ASN A 311 24.47 9.74 -27.61
N TRP A 312 24.19 8.78 -26.72
CA TRP A 312 24.10 7.36 -27.10
C TRP A 312 22.93 7.13 -28.08
N VAL A 313 21.74 7.67 -27.81
CA VAL A 313 20.60 7.62 -28.76
C VAL A 313 20.95 8.28 -30.08
N LYS A 314 21.58 9.45 -30.05
CA LYS A 314 22.01 10.18 -31.25
C LYS A 314 22.94 9.29 -32.10
N ASN A 315 23.93 8.63 -31.50
CA ASN A 315 24.87 7.76 -32.21
C ASN A 315 24.14 6.61 -32.91
N TRP A 316 23.17 5.96 -32.27
CA TRP A 316 22.34 4.94 -32.89
C TRP A 316 21.47 5.48 -34.02
N PHE A 317 20.88 6.67 -33.86
CA PHE A 317 20.15 7.31 -34.92
C PHE A 317 21.04 7.66 -36.11
N ASP A 318 22.31 8.01 -35.87
CA ASP A 318 23.28 8.28 -36.95
C ASP A 318 23.71 7.00 -37.67
N ILE A 319 23.75 5.86 -36.97
CA ILE A 319 24.00 4.54 -37.58
C ILE A 319 22.82 4.12 -38.46
N TRP A 320 21.59 4.20 -37.95
CA TRP A 320 20.40 3.73 -38.67
C TRP A 320 20.01 4.61 -39.83
N VAL A 321 20.19 5.93 -39.72
CA VAL A 321 19.93 6.90 -40.76
C VAL A 321 21.11 7.87 -40.82
N PRO A 322 22.14 7.56 -41.62
CA PRO A 322 23.35 8.36 -41.75
C PRO A 322 23.04 9.81 -42.13
N ASN A 323 23.78 10.72 -41.53
CA ASN A 323 23.49 12.17 -41.57
C ASN A 323 24.10 12.92 -42.73
N ASN A 324 24.37 12.25 -43.83
CA ASN A 324 25.11 12.85 -45.00
C ASN A 324 24.44 14.06 -45.67
N HIS A 325 23.15 14.25 -45.38
CA HIS A 325 22.34 15.35 -46.01
C HIS A 325 21.47 16.11 -45.00
N TYR A 326 21.63 15.88 -43.71
CA TYR A 326 20.81 16.51 -42.69
C TYR A 326 21.64 17.34 -41.72
N LYS A 327 21.11 18.47 -41.26
CA LYS A 327 21.76 19.26 -40.19
C LYS A 327 21.83 18.38 -38.94
N CYS A 328 23.05 18.20 -38.43
CA CYS A 328 23.30 17.39 -37.23
C CYS A 328 22.74 18.08 -35.99
N ALA A 329 21.56 17.67 -35.56
CA ALA A 329 21.05 18.05 -34.22
C ALA A 329 21.96 17.44 -33.15
N LYS A 330 22.30 18.24 -32.14
CA LYS A 330 23.01 17.81 -30.94
C LYS A 330 22.10 17.99 -29.73
N PRO A 331 22.22 17.16 -28.69
CA PRO A 331 21.54 17.42 -27.44
C PRO A 331 21.84 18.81 -26.91
N LYS A 332 20.80 19.55 -26.49
CA LYS A 332 20.92 20.88 -25.91
C LYS A 332 20.35 20.90 -24.52
N GLN A 333 21.01 21.59 -23.61
CA GLN A 333 20.50 21.79 -22.27
C GLN A 333 19.20 22.60 -22.32
N SER A 334 18.17 22.17 -21.60
CA SER A 334 16.91 22.88 -21.48
C SER A 334 17.11 24.15 -20.65
N MET A 335 16.48 25.25 -21.04
CA MET A 335 16.50 26.49 -20.26
C MET A 335 15.92 26.21 -18.85
N ASN A 336 16.62 26.69 -17.82
CA ASN A 336 16.24 26.54 -16.41
C ASN A 336 16.14 25.08 -15.90
N SER A 337 16.77 24.10 -16.57
CA SER A 337 16.81 22.70 -16.19
C SER A 337 18.22 22.14 -16.33
N LYS A 338 18.52 21.11 -15.50
CA LYS A 338 19.75 20.30 -15.65
C LYS A 338 19.59 19.18 -16.70
N ALA A 339 18.39 18.99 -17.24
CA ALA A 339 18.12 18.00 -18.29
C ALA A 339 18.47 18.55 -19.68
N TYR A 340 18.76 17.62 -20.58
CA TYR A 340 19.03 17.90 -21.98
C TYR A 340 17.86 17.45 -22.85
N ARG A 341 17.67 18.08 -23.99
CA ARG A 341 16.70 17.68 -25.01
C ARG A 341 17.42 17.42 -26.34
N TYR A 342 17.02 16.33 -26.99
CA TYR A 342 17.46 15.96 -28.33
C TYR A 342 16.22 15.72 -29.18
N HIS A 343 16.26 16.21 -30.44
CA HIS A 343 15.19 15.97 -31.40
C HIS A 343 15.73 15.79 -32.81
N VAL A 344 15.03 14.97 -33.58
CA VAL A 344 15.26 14.80 -35.02
C VAL A 344 13.93 15.02 -35.74
N ALA A 345 13.94 15.80 -36.80
CA ALA A 345 12.73 16.16 -37.54
C ALA A 345 12.94 16.01 -39.05
N GLY A 346 11.89 16.32 -39.82
CA GLY A 346 11.91 16.29 -41.28
C GLY A 346 11.93 14.88 -41.86
N LYS A 347 12.56 14.73 -43.04
CA LYS A 347 12.68 13.45 -43.75
C LYS A 347 13.40 12.39 -42.89
N ARG A 348 14.47 12.81 -42.19
CA ARG A 348 15.21 11.93 -41.29
C ARG A 348 14.33 11.39 -40.15
N GLY A 349 13.48 12.24 -39.56
CA GLY A 349 12.50 11.80 -38.54
C GLY A 349 11.50 10.80 -39.10
N ILE A 350 11.09 10.93 -40.38
CA ILE A 350 10.22 9.95 -41.06
C ILE A 350 10.92 8.60 -41.19
N GLU A 351 12.18 8.58 -41.65
CA GLU A 351 12.95 7.35 -41.82
C GLU A 351 13.20 6.64 -40.50
N LEU A 352 13.60 7.37 -39.46
CA LEU A 352 13.75 6.83 -38.11
C LEU A 352 12.43 6.30 -37.56
N TRP A 353 11.33 7.00 -37.72
CA TRP A 353 10.02 6.54 -37.32
C TRP A 353 9.64 5.21 -38.01
N LYS A 354 9.89 5.08 -39.33
CA LYS A 354 9.65 3.85 -40.08
C LYS A 354 10.44 2.66 -39.49
N ILE A 355 11.73 2.86 -39.21
CA ILE A 355 12.60 1.85 -38.63
C ILE A 355 12.08 1.42 -37.24
N LEU A 356 11.78 2.37 -36.37
CA LEU A 356 11.35 2.10 -35.01
C LEU A 356 9.91 1.57 -34.93
N SER A 357 9.03 2.00 -35.85
CA SER A 357 7.63 1.52 -35.87
C SER A 357 7.50 0.04 -36.22
N GLN A 358 8.47 -0.53 -36.95
CA GLN A 358 8.49 -1.95 -37.33
C GLN A 358 8.88 -2.89 -36.18
N VAL A 359 9.52 -2.40 -35.13
CA VAL A 359 9.87 -3.23 -33.96
C VAL A 359 8.61 -3.64 -33.22
N ASN A 360 8.40 -4.94 -33.01
CA ASN A 360 7.22 -5.46 -32.32
C ASN A 360 7.38 -5.39 -30.80
N VAL A 361 6.95 -4.27 -30.21
CA VAL A 361 6.98 -4.03 -28.76
C VAL A 361 5.69 -3.27 -28.33
N PRO A 362 5.33 -3.27 -27.03
CA PRO A 362 4.11 -2.61 -26.52
C PRO A 362 4.24 -1.07 -26.55
N LYS A 363 4.14 -0.47 -27.73
CA LYS A 363 4.23 0.98 -27.90
C LYS A 363 2.99 1.73 -27.43
N LEU A 364 3.16 2.93 -26.91
CA LEU A 364 2.04 3.85 -26.66
C LEU A 364 1.34 4.25 -27.96
N LYS A 365 0.17 3.67 -28.22
CA LYS A 365 -0.63 3.88 -29.44
C LYS A 365 -0.78 5.37 -29.77
N ARG A 366 -1.04 6.23 -28.79
CA ARG A 366 -1.21 7.68 -28.95
C ARG A 366 0.01 8.41 -29.53
N LYS A 367 1.23 7.86 -29.39
CA LYS A 367 2.45 8.42 -29.96
C LYS A 367 2.75 7.84 -31.34
N TRP A 368 2.67 6.50 -31.51
CA TRP A 368 3.17 5.81 -32.70
C TRP A 368 2.14 5.63 -33.82
N HIS A 369 0.82 5.63 -33.51
CA HIS A 369 -0.21 5.42 -34.53
C HIS A 369 -0.61 6.69 -35.27
N LYS A 370 -0.26 7.88 -34.79
CA LYS A 370 -0.58 9.15 -35.46
C LYS A 370 -0.08 9.21 -36.89
N PRO A 371 1.14 8.74 -37.23
CA PRO A 371 1.64 8.75 -38.61
C PRO A 371 1.10 7.64 -39.49
N LEU A 372 0.64 6.50 -38.94
CA LEU A 372 0.22 5.30 -39.71
C LEU A 372 -0.75 5.59 -40.87
N PRO A 373 -1.79 6.43 -40.75
CA PRO A 373 -2.72 6.70 -41.84
C PRO A 373 -2.11 7.35 -43.07
N TYR A 374 -0.83 7.75 -42.99
CA TYR A 374 -0.13 8.51 -44.04
C TYR A 374 1.00 7.72 -44.71
N PHE A 375 1.27 6.52 -44.24
CA PHE A 375 2.31 5.59 -44.71
C PHE A 375 1.76 4.16 -44.83
#